data_4b39d06a457b470212feda5d605412ae
#
_entry.id   4b39d06a457b470212feda5d605412ae
#
_cell.length_a   1.000
_cell.length_b   1.000
_cell.length_c   1.000
_cell.angle_alpha   90.00
_cell.angle_beta   90.00
_cell.angle_gamma   90.00
#
_symmetry.space_group_name_H-M   'P 1'
#
loop_
_entity.id
_entity.type
_entity.pdbx_description
1 polymer ?
#
loop_
_entity_poly.entity_id
_entity_poly.type
_entity_poly.pdbx_seq_one_letter_code
_entity_poly.pdbx_strand_id
1 'polypeptide(L)'
;MYEIAITDHHFAKLAWDMETGDSYDIKIAKKYYLNAIKDLLNKASHLNIEKILMPIGNDLFNFDGIRNETSAGTPQDSDSRWTKVFRVVSETLIEVIDYCRAIADVDVIIVPGNHDKATCFYLGEFLYA
;
A
#
# COMPACT_ATOMS: atom_id res chain seq x y z
N MET A 1 19.90 4.49 -8.75
CA MET A 1 18.61 3.86 -8.38
C MET A 1 18.05 4.54 -7.15
N TYR A 2 16.75 4.77 -7.12
CA TYR A 2 16.06 5.38 -6.00
C TYR A 2 15.01 4.41 -5.47
N GLU A 3 15.07 4.06 -4.19
CA GLU A 3 14.12 3.15 -3.56
C GLU A 3 13.03 3.95 -2.86
N ILE A 4 11.77 3.60 -3.15
CA ILE A 4 10.60 4.13 -2.48
C ILE A 4 9.92 2.97 -1.77
N ALA A 5 10.07 2.90 -0.46
CA ALA A 5 9.50 1.84 0.38
C ALA A 5 8.54 2.44 1.40
N ILE A 6 7.26 2.11 1.27
CA ILE A 6 6.24 2.43 2.26
C ILE A 6 5.74 1.11 2.83
N THR A 7 6.06 0.85 4.08
CA THR A 7 5.74 -0.41 4.77
C THR A 7 4.71 -0.18 5.87
N ASP A 8 4.06 -1.25 6.30
CA ASP A 8 3.09 -1.24 7.40
C ASP A 8 1.96 -0.22 7.21
N HIS A 9 1.52 0.00 5.98
CA HIS A 9 0.50 1.01 5.69
C HIS A 9 -0.89 0.60 6.17
N HIS A 10 -1.17 -0.70 6.23
CA HIS A 10 -2.41 -1.25 6.74
C HIS A 10 -3.67 -0.60 6.12
N PHE A 11 -3.78 -0.66 4.79
CA PHE A 11 -5.01 -0.24 4.12
C PHE A 11 -6.21 -0.97 4.73
N ALA A 12 -7.31 -0.24 4.93
CA ALA A 12 -8.53 -0.68 5.57
C ALA A 12 -8.46 -0.90 7.07
N LYS A 13 -7.35 -0.59 7.73
CA LYS A 13 -7.37 -0.47 9.19
C LYS A 13 -8.33 0.64 9.58
N LEU A 14 -9.18 0.37 10.57
CA LEU A 14 -10.12 1.33 11.11
C LEU A 14 -9.64 1.82 12.46
N ALA A 15 -9.54 3.13 12.62
CA ALA A 15 -9.26 3.77 13.89
C ALA A 15 -10.06 5.06 14.01
N TRP A 16 -10.58 5.32 15.18
CA TRP A 16 -11.36 6.49 15.50
C TRP A 16 -10.63 7.34 16.54
N ASP A 17 -10.50 8.65 16.28
CA ASP A 17 -9.70 9.56 17.08
C ASP A 17 -10.17 9.65 18.56
N MET A 18 -11.47 9.48 18.82
CA MET A 18 -12.00 9.46 20.17
C MET A 18 -11.59 8.23 20.98
N GLU A 19 -11.19 7.15 20.31
CA GLU A 19 -10.73 5.91 20.95
C GLU A 19 -9.21 5.81 21.03
N THR A 20 -8.53 6.22 19.96
CA THR A 20 -7.09 6.00 19.77
C THR A 20 -6.26 7.28 19.76
N GLY A 21 -6.90 8.45 19.76
CA GLY A 21 -6.25 9.75 19.64
C GLY A 21 -5.94 10.16 18.22
N ASP A 22 -6.20 9.30 17.22
CA ASP A 22 -6.02 9.57 15.79
C ASP A 22 -7.03 8.77 14.98
N SER A 23 -7.46 9.33 13.86
CA SER A 23 -8.41 8.68 12.93
C SER A 23 -7.68 8.04 11.77
N TYR A 24 -8.11 6.83 11.38
CA TYR A 24 -7.56 6.12 10.23
C TYR A 24 -8.67 5.30 9.55
N ASP A 25 -8.88 5.53 8.26
CA ASP A 25 -9.79 4.79 7.40
C ASP A 25 -9.19 4.63 5.99
N ILE A 26 -9.91 3.98 5.07
CA ILE A 26 -9.38 3.71 3.72
C ILE A 26 -9.11 4.99 2.91
N LYS A 27 -9.90 6.05 3.11
CA LYS A 27 -9.71 7.34 2.42
C LYS A 27 -8.46 8.04 2.94
N ILE A 28 -8.27 8.04 4.25
CA ILE A 28 -7.10 8.62 4.91
C ILE A 28 -5.85 7.81 4.51
N ALA A 29 -5.94 6.49 4.52
CA ALA A 29 -4.85 5.62 4.11
C ALA A 29 -4.40 5.88 2.67
N LYS A 30 -5.34 5.99 1.72
CA LYS A 30 -5.05 6.34 0.33
C LYS A 30 -4.37 7.70 0.22
N LYS A 31 -4.90 8.70 0.89
CA LYS A 31 -4.35 10.06 0.89
C LYS A 31 -2.91 10.08 1.42
N TYR A 32 -2.65 9.41 2.52
CA TYR A 32 -1.32 9.35 3.11
C TYR A 32 -0.33 8.64 2.19
N TYR A 33 -0.73 7.54 1.57
CA TYR A 33 0.12 6.81 0.63
C TYR A 33 0.51 7.68 -0.56
N LEU A 34 -0.46 8.31 -1.22
CA LEU A 34 -0.21 9.19 -2.36
C LEU A 34 0.65 10.39 -1.99
N ASN A 35 0.37 11.03 -0.84
CA ASN A 35 1.15 12.17 -0.37
C ASN A 35 2.58 11.79 -0.02
N ALA A 36 2.79 10.62 0.58
CA ALA A 36 4.13 10.12 0.89
C ALA A 36 4.95 9.89 -0.38
N ILE A 37 4.36 9.29 -1.41
CA ILE A 37 5.04 9.09 -2.70
C ILE A 37 5.43 10.44 -3.33
N LYS A 38 4.50 11.39 -3.38
CA LYS A 38 4.77 12.73 -3.93
C LYS A 38 5.85 13.47 -3.16
N ASP A 39 5.81 13.39 -1.83
CA ASP A 39 6.81 14.02 -0.96
C ASP A 39 8.20 13.42 -1.17
N LEU A 40 8.30 12.10 -1.23
CA LEU A 40 9.58 11.42 -1.47
C LEU A 40 10.17 11.77 -2.84
N LEU A 41 9.34 11.84 -3.88
CA LEU A 41 9.77 12.24 -5.22
C LEU A 41 10.18 13.70 -5.27
N ASN A 42 9.47 14.59 -4.59
CA ASN A 42 9.85 16.01 -4.49
C ASN A 42 11.19 16.19 -3.80
N LYS A 43 11.43 15.47 -2.72
CA LYS A 43 12.72 15.51 -2.01
C LYS A 43 13.87 15.01 -2.87
N ALA A 44 13.63 14.14 -3.82
CA ALA A 44 14.62 13.60 -4.75
C ALA A 44 14.66 14.34 -6.09
N SER A 45 13.95 15.46 -6.25
CA SER A 45 13.83 16.17 -7.53
C SER A 45 15.15 16.70 -8.09
N HIS A 46 16.15 16.92 -7.22
CA HIS A 46 17.50 17.35 -7.60
C HIS A 46 18.39 16.19 -8.09
N LEU A 47 17.95 14.95 -7.96
CA LEU A 47 18.70 13.76 -8.36
C LEU A 47 18.37 13.34 -9.79
N ASN A 48 19.35 12.82 -10.50
CA ASN A 48 19.15 12.17 -11.79
C ASN A 48 18.79 10.71 -11.56
N ILE A 49 17.48 10.41 -11.49
CA ILE A 49 16.99 9.06 -11.21
C ILE A 49 16.82 8.31 -12.53
N GLU A 50 17.57 7.22 -12.69
CA GLU A 50 17.46 6.33 -13.85
C GLU A 50 16.49 5.18 -13.62
N LYS A 51 16.35 4.73 -12.37
CA LYS A 51 15.48 3.62 -11.99
C LYS A 51 14.90 3.84 -10.59
N ILE A 52 13.64 3.51 -10.43
CA ILE A 52 12.93 3.49 -9.12
C ILE A 52 12.70 2.03 -8.76
N LEU A 53 13.14 1.64 -7.57
CA LEU A 53 12.81 0.36 -6.95
C LEU A 53 11.68 0.57 -5.96
N MET A 54 10.59 -0.18 -6.10
CA MET A 54 9.40 -0.05 -5.28
C MET A 54 9.03 -1.37 -4.62
N PRO A 55 9.51 -1.65 -3.41
CA PRO A 55 8.98 -2.73 -2.59
C PRO A 55 7.54 -2.40 -2.18
N ILE A 56 6.62 -3.32 -2.46
CA ILE A 56 5.20 -3.19 -2.15
C ILE A 56 4.80 -4.35 -1.25
N GLY A 57 4.15 -4.04 -0.15
CA GLY A 57 3.66 -5.03 0.77
C GLY A 57 4.10 -4.77 2.20
N ASN A 58 4.53 -5.82 2.90
CA ASN A 58 4.87 -5.79 4.31
C ASN A 58 3.75 -5.16 5.15
N ASP A 59 2.60 -5.85 5.19
CA ASP A 59 1.36 -5.37 5.80
C ASP A 59 0.75 -4.13 5.10
N LEU A 60 0.73 -4.17 3.77
CA LEU A 60 0.00 -3.20 2.97
C LEU A 60 -1.50 -3.24 3.27
N PHE A 61 -2.06 -4.45 3.34
CA PHE A 61 -3.42 -4.69 3.81
C PHE A 61 -3.43 -4.96 5.32
N ASN A 62 -4.53 -4.57 5.98
CA ASN A 62 -4.71 -4.83 7.40
C ASN A 62 -5.22 -6.26 7.68
N PHE A 63 -5.64 -6.99 6.66
CA PHE A 63 -6.23 -8.33 6.77
C PHE A 63 -5.80 -9.20 5.59
N ASP A 64 -6.04 -10.52 5.72
CA ASP A 64 -5.78 -11.48 4.67
C ASP A 64 -7.07 -12.22 4.29
N GLY A 65 -7.57 -11.98 3.08
CA GLY A 65 -8.77 -12.62 2.55
C GLY A 65 -10.08 -12.01 3.07
N ILE A 66 -11.11 -12.85 3.19
CA ILE A 66 -12.51 -12.40 3.35
C ILE A 66 -12.98 -12.24 4.80
N ARG A 67 -12.18 -12.62 5.78
CA ARG A 67 -12.61 -12.71 7.19
C ARG A 67 -12.16 -11.55 8.08
N ASN A 68 -11.52 -10.53 7.52
CA ASN A 68 -10.90 -9.45 8.30
C ASN A 68 -9.95 -9.96 9.38
N GLU A 69 -9.16 -10.96 9.04
CA GLU A 69 -8.16 -11.57 9.92
C GLU A 69 -6.77 -11.42 9.31
N THR A 70 -5.73 -11.45 10.15
CA THR A 70 -4.35 -11.60 9.66
C THR A 70 -4.17 -12.98 9.03
N SER A 71 -3.04 -13.22 8.36
CA SER A 71 -2.72 -14.53 7.78
C SER A 71 -2.73 -15.67 8.81
N ALA A 72 -2.42 -15.36 10.06
CA ALA A 72 -2.46 -16.32 11.17
C ALA A 72 -3.83 -16.43 11.86
N GLY A 73 -4.84 -15.69 11.41
CA GLY A 73 -6.21 -15.75 11.92
C GLY A 73 -6.53 -14.78 13.05
N THR A 74 -5.70 -13.79 13.32
CA THR A 74 -5.99 -12.75 14.31
C THR A 74 -7.01 -11.76 13.76
N PRO A 75 -8.20 -11.60 14.41
CA PRO A 75 -9.21 -10.66 13.95
C PRO A 75 -8.72 -9.21 13.90
N GLN A 76 -9.18 -8.46 12.91
CA GLN A 76 -8.85 -7.04 12.74
C GLN A 76 -10.11 -6.21 12.51
N ASP A 77 -10.12 -5.00 13.03
CA ASP A 77 -11.13 -4.00 12.68
C ASP A 77 -10.78 -3.38 11.33
N SER A 78 -11.68 -3.49 10.37
CA SER A 78 -11.45 -3.03 9.01
C SER A 78 -12.52 -2.08 8.52
N ASP A 79 -12.09 -1.06 7.78
CA ASP A 79 -12.97 -0.15 7.07
C ASP A 79 -13.34 -0.74 5.72
N SER A 80 -14.58 -1.18 5.56
CA SER A 80 -15.14 -1.63 4.30
C SER A 80 -14.90 -3.12 3.95
N ARG A 81 -15.56 -3.57 2.87
CA ARG A 81 -15.50 -4.97 2.40
C ARG A 81 -14.16 -5.23 1.69
N TRP A 82 -13.66 -6.46 1.82
CA TRP A 82 -12.38 -6.85 1.26
C TRP A 82 -12.28 -6.61 -0.27
N THR A 83 -13.37 -6.83 -1.02
CA THR A 83 -13.39 -6.60 -2.46
C THR A 83 -13.21 -5.14 -2.82
N LYS A 84 -13.87 -4.24 -2.09
CA LYS A 84 -13.71 -2.80 -2.27
C LYS A 84 -12.30 -2.35 -1.88
N VAL A 85 -11.79 -2.87 -0.79
CA VAL A 85 -10.43 -2.55 -0.32
C VAL A 85 -9.40 -2.98 -1.34
N PHE A 86 -9.47 -4.21 -1.82
CA PHE A 86 -8.55 -4.72 -2.84
C PHE A 86 -8.58 -3.85 -4.10
N ARG A 87 -9.77 -3.46 -4.55
CA ARG A 87 -9.93 -2.60 -5.71
C ARG A 87 -9.30 -1.23 -5.49
N VAL A 88 -9.58 -0.58 -4.37
CA VAL A 88 -9.02 0.74 -4.05
C VAL A 88 -7.50 0.68 -3.96
N VAL A 89 -6.95 -0.33 -3.33
CA VAL A 89 -5.50 -0.51 -3.20
C VAL A 89 -4.87 -0.75 -4.57
N SER A 90 -5.44 -1.63 -5.38
CA SER A 90 -4.92 -1.92 -6.73
C SER A 90 -4.91 -0.67 -7.61
N GLU A 91 -6.01 0.08 -7.63
CA GLU A 91 -6.12 1.32 -8.40
C GLU A 91 -5.13 2.38 -7.89
N THR A 92 -4.95 2.48 -6.58
CA THR A 92 -3.98 3.40 -5.98
C THR A 92 -2.55 3.05 -6.39
N LEU A 93 -2.18 1.77 -6.37
CA LEU A 93 -0.85 1.32 -6.77
C LEU A 93 -0.58 1.52 -8.26
N ILE A 94 -1.58 1.27 -9.12
CA ILE A 94 -1.46 1.56 -10.55
C ILE A 94 -1.19 3.05 -10.76
N GLU A 95 -1.95 3.91 -10.11
CA GLU A 95 -1.77 5.37 -10.18
C GLU A 95 -0.36 5.78 -9.73
N VAL A 96 0.13 5.22 -8.62
CA VAL A 96 1.45 5.50 -8.07
C VAL A 96 2.56 5.00 -9.00
N ILE A 97 2.44 3.79 -9.53
CA ILE A 97 3.42 3.23 -10.47
C ILE A 97 3.47 4.07 -11.75
N ASP A 98 2.33 4.46 -12.29
CA ASP A 98 2.29 5.31 -13.48
C ASP A 98 2.89 6.70 -13.22
N TYR A 99 2.66 7.26 -12.04
CA TYR A 99 3.30 8.51 -11.64
C TYR A 99 4.82 8.39 -11.58
N CYS A 100 5.31 7.30 -11.01
CA CYS A 100 6.76 7.03 -10.95
C CYS A 100 7.37 6.75 -12.33
N ARG A 101 6.65 6.04 -13.20
CA ARG A 101 7.10 5.75 -14.58
C ARG A 101 7.27 6.99 -15.43
N ALA A 102 6.58 8.07 -15.13
CA ALA A 102 6.80 9.35 -15.80
C ALA A 102 8.19 9.95 -15.48
N ILE A 103 8.84 9.49 -14.44
CA ILE A 103 10.15 9.98 -13.98
C ILE A 103 11.27 9.03 -14.42
N ALA A 104 11.10 7.73 -14.23
CA ALA A 104 12.11 6.71 -14.51
C ALA A 104 11.46 5.31 -14.63
N ASP A 105 12.23 4.34 -15.08
CA ASP A 105 11.80 2.94 -15.06
C ASP A 105 11.55 2.47 -13.64
N VAL A 106 10.52 1.65 -13.45
CA VAL A 106 10.09 1.17 -12.13
C VAL A 106 10.19 -0.34 -12.06
N ASP A 107 10.92 -0.83 -11.07
CA ASP A 107 10.92 -2.25 -10.68
C ASP A 107 10.07 -2.40 -9.41
N VAL A 108 9.11 -3.32 -9.43
CA VAL A 108 8.24 -3.63 -8.30
C VAL A 108 8.65 -4.97 -7.70
N ILE A 109 8.80 -5.00 -6.38
CA ILE A 109 9.05 -6.22 -5.61
C ILE A 109 7.90 -6.40 -4.61
N ILE A 110 7.28 -7.57 -4.60
CA ILE A 110 6.22 -7.88 -3.64
C ILE A 110 6.82 -8.49 -2.38
N VAL A 111 6.53 -7.86 -1.24
CA VAL A 111 7.02 -8.28 0.08
C VAL A 111 5.82 -8.58 0.98
N PRO A 112 5.42 -9.85 1.15
CA PRO A 112 4.30 -10.19 2.01
C PRO A 112 4.60 -9.92 3.48
N GLY A 113 3.59 -9.46 4.22
CA GLY A 113 3.64 -9.26 5.67
C GLY A 113 2.91 -10.37 6.44
N ASN A 114 2.78 -10.21 7.75
CA ASN A 114 2.04 -11.17 8.57
C ASN A 114 0.51 -10.93 8.54
N HIS A 115 0.07 -9.74 8.14
CA HIS A 115 -1.35 -9.43 8.01
C HIS A 115 -1.93 -9.88 6.66
N ASP A 116 -1.16 -9.98 5.60
CA ASP A 116 -1.66 -9.98 4.23
C ASP A 116 -0.94 -10.91 3.24
N LYS A 117 -0.44 -12.05 3.69
CA LYS A 117 0.37 -12.96 2.85
C LYS A 117 -0.31 -13.34 1.53
N ALA A 118 -1.53 -13.90 1.59
CA ALA A 118 -2.25 -14.34 0.40
C ALA A 118 -2.72 -13.15 -0.44
N THR A 119 -3.29 -12.13 0.20
CA THR A 119 -3.81 -10.94 -0.48
C THR A 119 -2.69 -10.20 -1.21
N CYS A 120 -1.53 -10.10 -0.61
CA CYS A 120 -0.37 -9.45 -1.22
C CYS A 120 0.16 -10.24 -2.42
N PHE A 121 0.13 -11.56 -2.36
CA PHE A 121 0.46 -12.42 -3.51
C PHE A 121 -0.49 -12.16 -4.69
N TYR A 122 -1.79 -12.17 -4.45
CA TYR A 122 -2.78 -11.89 -5.50
C TYR A 122 -2.63 -10.49 -6.08
N LEU A 123 -2.30 -9.51 -5.25
CA LEU A 123 -2.01 -8.15 -5.72
C LEU A 123 -0.80 -8.15 -6.66
N GLY A 124 0.25 -8.88 -6.33
CA GLY A 124 1.43 -9.01 -7.17
C GLY A 124 1.11 -9.61 -8.54
N GLU A 125 0.32 -10.67 -8.57
CA GLU A 125 -0.14 -11.28 -9.82
C GLU A 125 -1.00 -10.32 -10.65
N PHE A 126 -1.87 -9.56 -10.00
CA PHE A 126 -2.69 -8.55 -10.66
C PHE A 126 -1.84 -7.43 -11.27
N LEU A 127 -0.85 -6.93 -10.54
CA LEU A 127 0.01 -5.86 -11.04
C LEU A 127 0.94 -6.34 -12.17
N TYR A 128 1.33 -7.61 -12.13
CA TYR A 128 2.15 -8.23 -13.18
C TYR A 128 1.38 -8.30 -14.53
N ALA A 129 0.11 -8.59 -14.47
CA ALA A 129 -0.72 -8.65 -15.66
C ALA A 129 -0.89 -7.28 -16.31
#